data_3e4525a31d75717d1eefe22f7083fff6
#
_entry.id   3e4525a31d75717d1eefe22f7083fff6
#
_cell.length_a   1.000
_cell.length_b   1.000
_cell.length_c   1.000
_cell.angle_alpha   90.00
_cell.angle_beta   90.00
_cell.angle_gamma   90.00
#
_symmetry.space_group_name_H-M   'P 1'
#
loop_
_entity.id
_entity.type
_entity.pdbx_description
1 polymer ?
#
loop_
_entity_poly.entity_id
_entity_poly.type
_entity_poly.pdbx_seq_one_letter_code
_entity_poly.pdbx_strand_id
1 'polypeptide(L)'
;MTTTVFPALRTTDAAATIALLVTLGFTERLMIRNEQDPELVDHAEYALGDTGGIMFGSVRNDGSALDAVGGSSIYVVVDTEREVDRLYQEIVDMGHAIVRPVQTQDYGGREFDFRDHDGNSWGVGSYRGA
;
A
#
# COMPACT_ATOMS: atom_id res chain seq x y z
N MET A 1 15.66 -6.63 -11.81
CA MET A 1 14.67 -6.14 -12.78
C MET A 1 14.17 -4.76 -12.36
N THR A 2 14.01 -3.86 -13.27
CA THR A 2 13.57 -2.49 -12.98
C THR A 2 12.05 -2.41 -12.95
N THR A 3 11.50 -1.68 -11.97
CA THR A 3 10.08 -1.40 -11.93
C THR A 3 9.70 -0.46 -13.09
N THR A 4 8.66 -0.81 -13.84
CA THR A 4 8.23 -0.04 -15.00
C THR A 4 6.91 0.71 -14.78
N VAL A 5 6.17 0.38 -13.71
CA VAL A 5 4.93 1.07 -13.34
C VAL A 5 4.96 1.32 -11.84
N PHE A 6 4.72 2.57 -11.45
CA PHE A 6 4.60 2.96 -10.05
C PHE A 6 3.23 3.57 -9.80
N PRO A 7 2.37 2.95 -9.00
CA PRO A 7 1.29 3.71 -8.36
C PRO A 7 1.91 4.87 -7.56
N ALA A 8 1.28 6.02 -7.64
CA ALA A 8 1.76 7.20 -6.93
C ALA A 8 0.65 7.72 -6.03
N LEU A 9 0.97 7.93 -4.76
CA LEU A 9 0.02 8.37 -3.73
C LEU A 9 0.52 9.62 -3.05
N ARG A 10 -0.41 10.36 -2.45
CA ARG A 10 -0.10 11.31 -1.37
C ARG A 10 -0.82 10.87 -0.10
N THR A 11 -0.23 11.20 1.04
CA THR A 11 -0.72 10.76 2.33
C THR A 11 -0.85 11.95 3.29
N THR A 12 -1.84 11.86 4.16
CA THR A 12 -2.00 12.82 5.28
C THR A 12 -1.18 12.41 6.50
N ASP A 13 -0.62 11.19 6.50
CA ASP A 13 0.18 10.66 7.61
C ASP A 13 1.25 9.71 7.06
N ALA A 14 2.44 10.25 6.84
CA ALA A 14 3.54 9.49 6.25
C ALA A 14 3.97 8.32 7.12
N ALA A 15 3.98 8.47 8.45
CA ALA A 15 4.35 7.38 9.35
C ALA A 15 3.39 6.19 9.22
N ALA A 16 2.10 6.46 9.12
CA ALA A 16 1.09 5.40 8.92
C ALA A 16 1.25 4.69 7.57
N THR A 17 1.56 5.45 6.51
CA THR A 17 1.81 4.87 5.18
C THR A 17 3.06 3.99 5.20
N ILE A 18 4.14 4.44 5.84
CA ILE A 18 5.37 3.65 5.98
C ILE A 18 5.08 2.35 6.73
N ALA A 19 4.37 2.43 7.85
CA ALA A 19 4.03 1.24 8.65
C ALA A 19 3.22 0.23 7.83
N LEU A 20 2.24 0.70 7.06
CA LEU A 20 1.44 -0.16 6.19
C LEU A 20 2.29 -0.84 5.12
N LEU A 21 3.12 -0.08 4.41
CA LEU A 21 3.95 -0.63 3.34
C LEU A 21 4.93 -1.68 3.86
N VAL A 22 5.57 -1.42 5.00
CA VAL A 22 6.49 -2.38 5.63
C VAL A 22 5.73 -3.66 6.03
N THR A 23 4.56 -3.52 6.61
CA THR A 23 3.72 -4.68 6.98
C THR A 23 3.34 -5.52 5.76
N LEU A 24 3.02 -4.88 4.64
CA LEU A 24 2.69 -5.59 3.40
C LEU A 24 3.89 -6.23 2.69
N GLY A 25 5.10 -5.98 3.18
CA GLY A 25 6.32 -6.58 2.64
C GLY A 25 7.13 -5.69 1.72
N PHE A 26 6.75 -4.42 1.57
CA PHE A 26 7.53 -3.48 0.77
C PHE A 26 8.83 -3.11 1.48
N THR A 27 9.86 -2.82 0.69
CA THR A 27 11.19 -2.40 1.15
C THR A 27 11.47 -0.98 0.69
N GLU A 28 11.94 -0.14 1.60
CA GLU A 28 12.32 1.24 1.26
C GLU A 28 13.50 1.26 0.29
N ARG A 29 13.37 2.07 -0.77
CA ARG A 29 14.44 2.30 -1.76
C ARG A 29 14.95 3.71 -1.74
N LEU A 30 14.07 4.68 -1.47
CA LEU A 30 14.42 6.09 -1.42
C LEU A 30 13.49 6.77 -0.43
N MET A 31 14.06 7.64 0.41
CA MET A 31 13.30 8.46 1.34
C MET A 31 13.87 9.86 1.35
N ILE A 32 13.08 10.82 0.88
CA ILE A 32 13.44 12.24 0.91
C ILE A 32 12.44 12.94 1.84
N ARG A 33 12.91 13.29 3.03
CA ARG A 33 12.08 14.00 3.99
C ARG A 33 12.17 15.50 3.76
N ASN A 34 11.11 16.22 4.15
CA ASN A 34 11.08 17.67 4.07
C ASN A 34 12.12 18.25 5.03
N GLU A 35 12.91 19.22 4.55
CA GLU A 35 13.99 19.82 5.34
C GLU A 35 13.48 20.63 6.54
N GLN A 36 12.29 21.21 6.43
CA GLN A 36 11.72 22.06 7.48
C GLN A 36 10.86 21.29 8.46
N ASP A 37 10.29 20.14 8.01
CA ASP A 37 9.45 19.30 8.85
C ASP A 37 9.72 17.82 8.48
N PRO A 38 10.55 17.13 9.26
CA PRO A 38 10.93 15.74 8.94
C PRO A 38 9.79 14.72 9.09
N GLU A 39 8.64 15.11 9.65
CA GLU A 39 7.45 14.25 9.63
C GLU A 39 6.81 14.19 8.25
N LEU A 40 7.09 15.18 7.40
CA LEU A 40 6.62 15.20 6.02
C LEU A 40 7.63 14.52 5.12
N VAL A 41 7.12 13.78 4.13
CA VAL A 41 7.92 13.13 3.11
C VAL A 41 7.71 13.86 1.79
N ASP A 42 8.80 14.37 1.22
CA ASP A 42 8.75 15.01 -0.10
C ASP A 42 8.61 13.96 -1.19
N HIS A 43 9.34 12.85 -1.06
CA HIS A 43 9.26 11.74 -2.02
C HIS A 43 9.80 10.47 -1.40
N ALA A 44 9.10 9.36 -1.60
CA ALA A 44 9.56 8.04 -1.19
C ALA A 44 9.27 7.02 -2.28
N GLU A 45 10.13 6.02 -2.36
CA GLU A 45 9.99 4.88 -3.27
C GLU A 45 10.18 3.60 -2.48
N TYR A 46 9.23 2.68 -2.63
CA TYR A 46 9.26 1.38 -1.97
C TYR A 46 9.10 0.30 -3.04
N ALA A 47 9.79 -0.80 -2.88
CA ALA A 47 9.74 -1.94 -3.80
C ALA A 47 9.06 -3.14 -3.16
N LEU A 48 8.34 -3.91 -3.98
CA LEU A 48 7.75 -5.18 -3.59
C LEU A 48 8.22 -6.25 -4.56
N GLY A 49 9.00 -7.21 -4.06
CA GLY A 49 9.63 -8.21 -4.92
C GLY A 49 10.55 -7.57 -5.96
N ASP A 50 10.68 -8.21 -7.12
CA ASP A 50 11.60 -7.76 -8.16
C ASP A 50 10.99 -6.73 -9.11
N THR A 51 9.67 -6.69 -9.23
CA THR A 51 8.99 -5.90 -10.26
C THR A 51 7.97 -4.90 -9.74
N GLY A 52 7.54 -5.04 -8.49
CA GLY A 52 6.55 -4.15 -7.89
C GLY A 52 7.17 -2.90 -7.26
N GLY A 53 6.43 -1.81 -7.26
CA GLY A 53 6.88 -0.60 -6.61
C GLY A 53 5.75 0.39 -6.38
N ILE A 54 5.97 1.32 -5.49
CA ILE A 54 5.04 2.40 -5.18
C ILE A 54 5.85 3.65 -4.83
N MET A 55 5.33 4.79 -5.22
CA MET A 55 5.86 6.10 -4.84
C MET A 55 4.84 6.80 -3.96
N PHE A 56 5.30 7.54 -2.97
CA PHE A 56 4.40 8.40 -2.21
C PHE A 56 5.11 9.64 -1.70
N GLY A 57 4.32 10.63 -1.32
CA GLY A 57 4.75 11.81 -0.60
C GLY A 57 3.62 12.35 0.25
N SER A 58 3.93 13.28 1.14
CA SER A 58 2.92 13.96 1.94
C SER A 58 2.11 14.92 1.07
N VAL A 59 0.87 15.19 1.47
CA VAL A 59 0.00 16.20 0.84
C VAL A 59 0.72 17.55 0.82
N ARG A 60 0.67 18.26 -0.32
CA ARG A 60 1.42 19.49 -0.55
C ARG A 60 0.56 20.73 -0.75
N ASN A 61 -0.73 20.56 -1.02
CA ASN A 61 -1.65 21.66 -1.36
C ASN A 61 -1.16 22.48 -2.57
N ASP A 62 -0.65 21.80 -3.57
CA ASP A 62 -0.04 22.43 -4.75
C ASP A 62 -0.93 22.37 -6.00
N GLY A 63 -2.20 22.00 -5.84
CA GLY A 63 -3.15 21.89 -6.94
C GLY A 63 -3.08 20.59 -7.72
N SER A 64 -2.19 19.66 -7.34
CA SER A 64 -2.11 18.34 -7.94
C SER A 64 -3.35 17.50 -7.59
N ALA A 65 -3.82 16.71 -8.55
CA ALA A 65 -4.89 15.74 -8.32
C ALA A 65 -4.52 14.71 -7.25
N LEU A 66 -3.22 14.48 -7.01
CA LEU A 66 -2.75 13.55 -5.99
C LEU A 66 -3.10 14.01 -4.57
N ASP A 67 -3.33 15.31 -4.35
CA ASP A 67 -3.75 15.82 -3.04
C ASP A 67 -5.17 15.41 -2.66
N ALA A 68 -5.97 14.98 -3.63
CA ALA A 68 -7.28 14.37 -3.36
C ALA A 68 -7.07 12.90 -2.93
N VAL A 69 -6.58 12.71 -1.70
CA VAL A 69 -6.24 11.38 -1.20
C VAL A 69 -7.45 10.46 -1.10
N GLY A 70 -7.20 9.14 -1.07
CA GLY A 70 -8.23 8.13 -0.85
C GLY A 70 -8.87 7.58 -2.12
N GLY A 71 -8.44 8.03 -3.29
CA GLY A 71 -9.02 7.60 -4.57
C GLY A 71 -8.31 6.44 -5.25
N SER A 72 -7.23 5.93 -4.66
CA SER A 72 -6.44 4.86 -5.30
C SER A 72 -6.94 3.48 -4.92
N SER A 73 -6.68 2.51 -5.80
CA SER A 73 -6.97 1.10 -5.58
C SER A 73 -5.74 0.29 -5.98
N ILE A 74 -5.24 -0.54 -5.08
CA ILE A 74 -4.00 -1.29 -5.27
C ILE A 74 -4.24 -2.73 -4.84
N TYR A 75 -3.77 -3.68 -5.67
CA TYR A 75 -3.81 -5.10 -5.35
C TYR A 75 -2.39 -5.61 -5.14
N VAL A 76 -2.14 -6.20 -3.98
CA VAL A 76 -0.85 -6.76 -3.60
C VAL A 76 -0.93 -8.29 -3.72
N VAL A 77 -0.04 -8.87 -4.51
CA VAL A 77 0.05 -10.32 -4.69
C VAL A 77 1.03 -10.89 -3.68
N VAL A 78 0.61 -11.91 -2.96
CA VAL A 78 1.45 -12.68 -2.04
C VAL A 78 1.53 -14.13 -2.46
N ASP A 79 2.57 -14.84 -1.98
CA ASP A 79 2.92 -16.15 -2.51
C ASP A 79 1.95 -17.27 -2.14
N THR A 80 1.40 -17.24 -0.93
CA THR A 80 0.61 -18.34 -0.40
C THR A 80 -0.66 -17.86 0.29
N GLU A 81 -1.66 -18.75 0.37
CA GLU A 81 -2.88 -18.46 1.12
C GLU A 81 -2.60 -18.26 2.62
N ARG A 82 -1.60 -18.96 3.17
CA ARG A 82 -1.18 -18.76 4.55
C ARG A 82 -0.70 -17.33 4.78
N GLU A 83 0.05 -16.79 3.82
CA GLU A 83 0.54 -15.41 3.90
C GLU A 83 -0.63 -14.40 3.84
N VAL A 84 -1.66 -14.70 3.03
CA VAL A 84 -2.88 -13.88 3.01
C VAL A 84 -3.52 -13.84 4.40
N ASP A 85 -3.67 -14.99 5.05
CA ASP A 85 -4.28 -15.08 6.39
C ASP A 85 -3.44 -14.33 7.43
N ARG A 86 -2.11 -14.45 7.35
CA ARG A 86 -1.20 -13.75 8.26
C ARG A 86 -1.35 -12.23 8.11
N LEU A 87 -1.32 -11.74 6.89
CA LEU A 87 -1.48 -10.30 6.62
C LEU A 87 -2.87 -9.81 7.01
N TYR A 88 -3.89 -10.61 6.77
CA TYR A 88 -5.25 -10.24 7.20
C TYR A 88 -5.27 -9.91 8.70
N GLN A 89 -4.69 -10.79 9.52
CA GLN A 89 -4.66 -10.56 10.96
C GLN A 89 -3.85 -9.33 11.33
N GLU A 90 -2.71 -9.12 10.70
CA GLU A 90 -1.90 -7.93 10.96
C GLU A 90 -2.62 -6.63 10.59
N ILE A 91 -3.31 -6.61 9.46
CA ILE A 91 -4.08 -5.44 9.02
C ILE A 91 -5.25 -5.15 9.98
N VAL A 92 -5.94 -6.19 10.44
CA VAL A 92 -6.99 -6.06 11.46
C VAL A 92 -6.40 -5.47 12.75
N ASP A 93 -5.26 -5.99 13.19
CA ASP A 93 -4.61 -5.55 14.43
C ASP A 93 -4.11 -4.09 14.34
N MET A 94 -3.76 -3.63 13.15
CA MET A 94 -3.38 -2.24 12.91
C MET A 94 -4.58 -1.27 12.93
N GLY A 95 -5.80 -1.80 12.93
CA GLY A 95 -7.02 -0.99 13.01
C GLY A 95 -7.54 -0.48 11.68
N HIS A 96 -7.06 -1.00 10.55
CA HIS A 96 -7.61 -0.64 9.24
C HIS A 96 -9.01 -1.21 9.03
N ALA A 97 -9.85 -0.50 8.28
CA ALA A 97 -11.21 -0.90 8.00
C ALA A 97 -11.25 -2.05 6.98
N ILE A 98 -11.71 -3.22 7.39
CA ILE A 98 -11.90 -4.35 6.48
C ILE A 98 -13.16 -4.12 5.66
N VAL A 99 -13.02 -4.12 4.34
CA VAL A 99 -14.15 -3.96 3.40
C VAL A 99 -14.71 -5.33 3.02
N ARG A 100 -13.84 -6.26 2.63
CA ARG A 100 -14.22 -7.66 2.39
C ARG A 100 -13.33 -8.55 3.25
N PRO A 101 -13.90 -9.37 4.15
CA PRO A 101 -13.10 -10.28 4.96
C PRO A 101 -12.41 -11.33 4.08
N VAL A 102 -11.36 -11.94 4.63
CA VAL A 102 -10.59 -12.96 3.93
C VAL A 102 -11.48 -14.12 3.51
N GLN A 103 -11.39 -14.53 2.25
CA GLN A 103 -12.11 -15.67 1.71
C GLN A 103 -11.43 -16.21 0.46
N THR A 104 -11.70 -17.49 0.15
CA THR A 104 -11.26 -18.12 -1.09
C THR A 104 -12.23 -17.74 -2.21
N GLN A 105 -11.69 -17.34 -3.36
CA GLN A 105 -12.48 -16.86 -4.50
C GLN A 105 -12.72 -17.98 -5.52
N ASP A 106 -13.84 -17.88 -6.26
CA ASP A 106 -14.20 -18.85 -7.30
C ASP A 106 -13.19 -18.89 -8.45
N TYR A 107 -12.55 -17.76 -8.75
CA TYR A 107 -11.56 -17.65 -9.81
C TYR A 107 -10.15 -18.09 -9.38
N GLY A 108 -10.03 -18.60 -8.17
CA GLY A 108 -8.75 -19.01 -7.59
C GLY A 108 -8.13 -17.95 -6.71
N GLY A 109 -7.34 -18.43 -5.75
CA GLY A 109 -6.70 -17.56 -4.79
C GLY A 109 -7.60 -17.21 -3.61
N ARG A 110 -6.96 -16.75 -2.57
CA ARG A 110 -7.59 -16.30 -1.34
C ARG A 110 -7.23 -14.83 -1.14
N GLU A 111 -8.18 -13.98 -0.78
CA GLU A 111 -7.94 -12.55 -0.72
C GLU A 111 -8.87 -11.84 0.26
N PHE A 112 -8.49 -10.60 0.62
CA PHE A 112 -9.32 -9.68 1.39
C PHE A 112 -9.07 -8.26 0.90
N ASP A 113 -9.99 -7.34 1.26
CA ASP A 113 -9.87 -5.92 0.93
C ASP A 113 -10.00 -5.09 2.18
N PHE A 114 -9.26 -3.99 2.22
CA PHE A 114 -9.33 -3.03 3.33
C PHE A 114 -9.13 -1.61 2.80
N ARG A 115 -9.40 -0.63 3.64
CA ARG A 115 -9.09 0.78 3.38
C ARG A 115 -8.00 1.24 4.33
N ASP A 116 -7.06 2.01 3.80
CA ASP A 116 -6.03 2.60 4.64
C ASP A 116 -6.54 3.88 5.34
N HIS A 117 -5.67 4.53 6.12
CA HIS A 117 -6.00 5.74 6.89
C HIS A 117 -6.40 6.93 6.01
N ASP A 118 -5.99 6.95 4.74
CA ASP A 118 -6.39 7.98 3.76
C ASP A 118 -7.62 7.59 2.95
N GLY A 119 -8.11 6.35 3.10
CA GLY A 119 -9.28 5.85 2.39
C GLY A 119 -8.98 5.11 1.09
N ASN A 120 -7.70 4.90 0.75
CA ASN A 120 -7.36 4.11 -0.43
C ASN A 120 -7.79 2.65 -0.25
N SER A 121 -8.25 2.04 -1.33
CA SER A 121 -8.67 0.64 -1.35
C SER A 121 -7.48 -0.26 -1.64
N TRP A 122 -7.27 -1.25 -0.79
CA TRP A 122 -6.21 -2.24 -0.94
C TRP A 122 -6.80 -3.64 -0.99
N GLY A 123 -6.39 -4.41 -1.98
CA GLY A 123 -6.63 -5.85 -2.01
C GLY A 123 -5.31 -6.58 -1.74
N VAL A 124 -5.37 -7.65 -0.98
CA VAL A 124 -4.24 -8.54 -0.73
C VAL A 124 -4.68 -9.95 -1.05
N GLY A 125 -3.94 -10.64 -1.90
CA GLY A 125 -4.34 -11.97 -2.29
C GLY A 125 -3.26 -12.79 -2.95
N SER A 126 -3.57 -14.07 -3.13
CA SER A 126 -2.69 -15.04 -3.80
C SER A 126 -3.01 -15.21 -5.28
N TYR A 127 -3.98 -14.47 -5.81
CA TYR A 127 -4.28 -14.49 -7.24
C TYR A 127 -3.21 -13.72 -8.01
N ARG A 128 -2.58 -14.37 -8.97
CA ARG A 128 -1.43 -13.81 -9.68
C ARG A 128 -1.77 -13.20 -11.04
N GLY A 129 -3.03 -13.15 -11.36
CA GLY A 129 -3.48 -12.77 -12.70
C GLY A 129 -3.57 -13.96 -13.65
N ALA A 130 -3.98 -13.71 -14.83
CA ALA A 130 -4.13 -14.74 -15.87
C ALA A 130 -2.80 -15.05 -16.55
#